data_31f4b725cd0b2111467d724b728a07fc
#
_entry.id   31f4b725cd0b2111467d724b728a07fc
#
_cell.length_a   1.000
_cell.length_b   1.000
_cell.length_c   1.000
_cell.angle_alpha   90.00
_cell.angle_beta   90.00
_cell.angle_gamma   90.00
#
_symmetry.space_group_name_H-M   'P 1'
#
loop_
_entity.id
_entity.type
_entity.pdbx_description
1 polymer ?
#
loop_
_entity_poly.entity_id
_entity_poly.type
_entity_poly.pdbx_seq_one_letter_code
_entity_poly.pdbx_strand_id
1 'polypeptide(L)'
;MDKEMTWWEAHRPSKRRLIQLYSALLYNAHLRGFIDGEIYQGQTKAVCVPGFNCYSCPGAVGACPLGSIQNALASSGHRAGWYVLGIIMIFGLTLGRTICGWLCPVGLMQELLYRIPTPKIRKNRVTRALTYLKYVIIAIFVVSIPLYYGFKYDMHVPGFCKFICPAGTFEGVVGILSNPKNASLFSMLKILFTRKFVIMMIVALACIFCYRSFCRFLCPLGAIYGMFNKLALISVKVDEDRCNGCGACVRTCKMDVRHVGDHECINCAGCMRVCAKGALSLKAGTHTILAPSQGCADDTADCAEKRQKNGRIGWGVAIAVLCFALVWFNFLDPSVKKRSEAQAAAAAQEEAPEETASGENSEEGAQADTAQTGTAQAGTAQVGTAVGDQLGDFQVQCLDGSTFHLADQKGKVVVINMWATYCGPCVAELPIFDKFYREHKEDAIVLAVHASDVLADIPEFLEPRGLEMPFCIDDENDTIFGLSGASTSLLPQTVILDRNGTIIYNQTGSMTEELLNELYDRAK
;
A
#
# COMPACT_ATOMS: atom_id res chain seq x y z
N MET A 1 23.32 -45.51 -21.14
CA MET A 1 23.61 -45.17 -19.75
C MET A 1 22.88 -43.90 -19.43
N ASP A 2 21.65 -44.01 -18.90
CA ASP A 2 20.86 -42.88 -18.45
C ASP A 2 21.51 -42.30 -17.20
N LYS A 3 22.01 -41.07 -17.32
CA LYS A 3 22.55 -40.33 -16.20
C LYS A 3 21.42 -40.06 -15.23
N GLU A 4 21.39 -40.77 -14.08
CA GLU A 4 20.44 -40.48 -13.02
C GLU A 4 20.55 -39.01 -12.66
N MET A 5 19.48 -38.25 -12.95
CA MET A 5 19.39 -36.83 -12.69
C MET A 5 19.42 -36.61 -11.18
N THR A 6 20.41 -35.92 -10.67
CA THR A 6 20.50 -35.62 -9.24
C THR A 6 19.25 -34.84 -8.77
N TRP A 7 18.89 -35.03 -7.48
CA TRP A 7 17.73 -34.31 -6.88
C TRP A 7 17.81 -32.80 -7.13
N TRP A 8 19.01 -32.21 -7.08
CA TRP A 8 19.26 -30.78 -7.37
C TRP A 8 18.98 -30.41 -8.82
N GLU A 9 19.31 -31.27 -9.78
CA GLU A 9 19.00 -31.02 -11.21
C GLU A 9 17.50 -31.09 -11.48
N ALA A 10 16.79 -32.01 -10.85
CA ALA A 10 15.35 -32.15 -10.97
C ALA A 10 14.57 -30.97 -10.36
N HIS A 11 15.11 -30.35 -9.29
CA HIS A 11 14.45 -29.26 -8.56
C HIS A 11 14.99 -27.87 -8.88
N ARG A 12 15.96 -27.76 -9.77
CA ARG A 12 16.56 -26.47 -10.18
C ARG A 12 15.49 -25.48 -10.66
N PRO A 13 15.39 -24.28 -10.07
CA PRO A 13 14.43 -23.29 -10.52
C PRO A 13 14.74 -22.84 -11.95
N SER A 14 13.72 -22.73 -12.80
CA SER A 14 13.92 -22.23 -14.16
C SER A 14 14.40 -20.77 -14.12
N LYS A 15 15.22 -20.35 -15.10
CA LYS A 15 15.69 -18.95 -15.23
C LYS A 15 14.53 -17.93 -15.13
N ARG A 16 13.37 -18.27 -15.68
CA ARG A 16 12.16 -17.43 -15.58
C ARG A 16 11.69 -17.22 -14.13
N ARG A 17 11.70 -18.27 -13.31
CA ARG A 17 11.30 -18.15 -11.89
C ARG A 17 12.32 -17.37 -11.07
N LEU A 18 13.61 -17.47 -11.41
CA LEU A 18 14.64 -16.63 -10.78
C LEU A 18 14.42 -15.17 -11.10
N ILE A 19 14.04 -14.84 -12.34
CA ILE A 19 13.69 -13.46 -12.73
C ILE A 19 12.45 -12.97 -11.97
N GLN A 20 11.42 -13.82 -11.80
CA GLN A 20 10.23 -13.45 -11.03
C GLN A 20 10.56 -13.23 -9.53
N LEU A 21 11.42 -14.08 -8.95
CA LEU A 21 11.87 -13.91 -7.57
C LEU A 21 12.69 -12.63 -7.41
N TYR A 22 13.61 -12.38 -8.32
CA TYR A 22 14.38 -11.13 -8.37
C TYR A 22 13.46 -9.90 -8.43
N SER A 23 12.46 -9.91 -9.30
CA SER A 23 11.48 -8.82 -9.41
C SER A 23 10.67 -8.66 -8.13
N ALA A 24 10.26 -9.77 -7.50
CA ALA A 24 9.54 -9.75 -6.23
C ALA A 24 10.35 -9.10 -5.12
N LEU A 25 11.63 -9.44 -5.01
CA LEU A 25 12.55 -8.85 -4.03
C LEU A 25 12.83 -7.37 -4.32
N LEU A 26 12.99 -7.00 -5.60
CA LEU A 26 13.23 -5.62 -5.98
C LEU A 26 12.03 -4.71 -5.70
N TYR A 27 10.81 -5.20 -5.99
CA TYR A 27 9.57 -4.43 -5.72
C TYR A 27 9.29 -4.28 -4.23
N ASN A 28 9.80 -5.20 -3.40
CA ASN A 28 9.62 -5.25 -1.95
C ASN A 28 10.97 -5.15 -1.22
N ALA A 29 11.84 -4.25 -1.67
CA ALA A 29 13.20 -4.14 -1.14
C ALA A 29 13.30 -3.54 0.27
N HIS A 30 12.22 -2.90 0.79
CA HIS A 30 12.18 -2.37 2.16
C HIS A 30 11.80 -3.46 3.17
N LEU A 31 12.72 -4.39 3.42
CA LEU A 31 12.48 -5.53 4.32
C LEU A 31 12.35 -5.11 5.80
N ARG A 32 12.95 -3.99 6.17
CA ARG A 32 12.87 -3.42 7.52
C ARG A 32 11.43 -3.10 7.90
N GLY A 33 10.56 -2.72 6.96
CA GLY A 33 9.15 -2.46 7.22
C GLY A 33 8.39 -3.63 7.86
N PHE A 34 8.81 -4.87 7.62
CA PHE A 34 8.24 -6.04 8.31
C PHE A 34 8.70 -6.15 9.77
N ILE A 35 9.90 -5.67 10.09
CA ILE A 35 10.46 -5.66 11.45
C ILE A 35 9.87 -4.51 12.25
N ASP A 36 9.78 -3.33 11.64
CA ASP A 36 9.25 -2.12 12.29
C ASP A 36 7.72 -2.13 12.36
N GLY A 37 7.04 -2.94 11.53
CA GLY A 37 5.57 -3.02 11.45
C GLY A 37 4.94 -1.89 10.66
N GLU A 38 5.71 -1.17 9.84
CA GLU A 38 5.31 0.06 9.16
C GLU A 38 5.37 -0.04 7.64
N ILE A 39 4.55 0.80 6.98
CA ILE A 39 4.54 0.90 5.52
C ILE A 39 5.60 1.93 5.09
N TYR A 40 6.44 1.56 4.13
CA TYR A 40 7.39 2.49 3.51
C TYR A 40 6.70 3.73 2.91
N GLN A 41 7.20 4.93 3.19
CA GLN A 41 6.61 6.22 2.80
C GLN A 41 7.50 7.03 1.84
N GLY A 42 8.60 6.46 1.33
CA GLY A 42 9.52 7.19 0.46
C GLY A 42 8.94 7.56 -0.90
N GLN A 43 9.57 8.51 -1.59
CA GLN A 43 9.12 9.06 -2.89
C GLN A 43 8.96 8.01 -3.98
N THR A 44 9.72 6.91 -3.94
CA THR A 44 9.61 5.82 -4.91
C THR A 44 8.25 5.12 -4.87
N LYS A 45 7.47 5.28 -3.79
CA LYS A 45 6.10 4.80 -3.67
C LYS A 45 5.16 5.39 -4.74
N ALA A 46 5.47 6.57 -5.27
CA ALA A 46 4.75 7.19 -6.39
C ALA A 46 5.02 6.48 -7.73
N VAL A 47 6.08 5.67 -7.84
CA VAL A 47 6.44 4.98 -9.06
C VAL A 47 5.67 3.67 -9.19
N CYS A 48 4.98 3.48 -10.32
CA CYS A 48 4.26 2.24 -10.59
C CYS A 48 5.22 1.13 -11.04
N VAL A 49 5.12 -0.04 -10.40
CA VAL A 49 5.80 -1.26 -10.86
C VAL A 49 4.94 -2.01 -11.89
N PRO A 50 5.53 -2.76 -12.83
CA PRO A 50 4.76 -3.39 -13.91
C PRO A 50 3.82 -4.52 -13.47
N GLY A 51 4.07 -5.15 -12.30
CA GLY A 51 3.31 -6.26 -11.76
C GLY A 51 2.33 -5.87 -10.65
N PHE A 52 1.63 -6.85 -10.11
CA PHE A 52 0.93 -6.68 -8.84
C PHE A 52 1.94 -6.48 -7.71
N ASN A 53 1.74 -5.44 -6.92
CA ASN A 53 2.50 -5.15 -5.71
C ASN A 53 1.66 -4.25 -4.82
N CYS A 54 1.25 -4.73 -3.65
CA CYS A 54 0.30 -3.98 -2.83
C CYS A 54 0.96 -2.71 -2.26
N TYR A 55 0.31 -1.57 -2.42
CA TYR A 55 0.77 -0.30 -1.82
C TYR A 55 0.92 -0.41 -0.30
N SER A 56 0.01 -1.11 0.36
CA SER A 56 0.02 -1.29 1.82
C SER A 56 0.97 -2.39 2.30
N CYS A 57 1.77 -3.01 1.43
CA CYS A 57 2.79 -3.95 1.86
C CYS A 57 3.94 -3.22 2.57
N PRO A 58 4.36 -3.65 3.77
CA PRO A 58 5.49 -3.04 4.49
C PRO A 58 6.78 -2.99 3.67
N GLY A 59 7.04 -4.01 2.88
CA GLY A 59 8.23 -4.10 2.04
C GLY A 59 8.16 -3.32 0.73
N ALA A 60 6.97 -2.91 0.28
CA ALA A 60 6.78 -2.37 -1.07
C ALA A 60 7.40 -0.98 -1.24
N VAL A 61 8.34 -0.86 -2.17
CA VAL A 61 9.01 0.40 -2.53
C VAL A 61 8.38 1.09 -3.75
N GLY A 62 7.42 0.45 -4.41
CA GLY A 62 6.67 1.00 -5.54
C GLY A 62 5.20 0.59 -5.49
N ALA A 63 4.35 1.27 -6.26
CA ALA A 63 2.90 1.11 -6.25
C ALA A 63 2.40 0.15 -7.34
N CYS A 64 1.27 -0.50 -7.07
CA CYS A 64 0.52 -1.26 -8.08
C CYS A 64 -0.20 -0.30 -9.03
N PRO A 65 -0.01 -0.41 -10.37
CA PRO A 65 -0.66 0.47 -11.32
C PRO A 65 -2.20 0.35 -11.29
N LEU A 66 -2.72 -0.81 -10.89
CA LEU A 66 -4.17 -1.01 -10.76
C LEU A 66 -4.77 -0.23 -9.58
N GLY A 67 -4.07 -0.16 -8.44
CA GLY A 67 -4.48 0.66 -7.31
C GLY A 67 -4.41 2.15 -7.66
N SER A 68 -3.31 2.56 -8.26
CA SER A 68 -3.08 3.95 -8.66
C SER A 68 -4.13 4.46 -9.67
N ILE A 69 -4.54 3.64 -10.66
CA ILE A 69 -5.59 4.06 -11.61
C ILE A 69 -6.96 4.19 -10.94
N GLN A 70 -7.28 3.32 -9.98
CA GLN A 70 -8.55 3.40 -9.25
C GLN A 70 -8.62 4.68 -8.38
N ASN A 71 -7.52 5.02 -7.71
CA ASN A 71 -7.44 6.26 -6.94
C ASN A 71 -7.52 7.49 -7.86
N ALA A 72 -6.86 7.47 -9.02
CA ALA A 72 -6.95 8.55 -10.00
C ALA A 72 -8.37 8.73 -10.56
N LEU A 73 -9.11 7.65 -10.77
CA LEU A 73 -10.50 7.70 -11.23
C LEU A 73 -11.48 8.21 -10.15
N ALA A 74 -11.15 8.01 -8.89
CA ALA A 74 -11.95 8.45 -7.76
C ALA A 74 -11.66 9.91 -7.32
N SER A 75 -10.60 10.52 -7.84
CA SER A 75 -10.20 11.89 -7.48
C SER A 75 -11.15 12.92 -8.09
N SER A 76 -11.73 13.78 -7.27
CA SER A 76 -12.65 14.86 -7.66
C SER A 76 -12.04 15.90 -8.57
N GLY A 77 -10.76 16.15 -8.45
CA GLY A 77 -10.02 17.09 -9.31
C GLY A 77 -9.95 16.70 -10.78
N HIS A 78 -10.58 15.60 -11.19
CA HIS A 78 -10.64 15.07 -12.57
C HIS A 78 -9.28 15.14 -13.31
N ARG A 79 -8.20 15.25 -12.58
CA ARG A 79 -6.86 15.08 -13.13
C ARG A 79 -6.72 13.60 -13.43
N ALA A 80 -7.29 13.22 -14.59
CA ALA A 80 -7.15 11.88 -15.11
C ALA A 80 -5.71 11.44 -14.85
N GLY A 81 -5.54 10.26 -14.25
CA GLY A 81 -4.21 9.77 -13.91
C GLY A 81 -3.38 9.47 -15.16
N TRP A 82 -3.16 10.52 -16.00
CA TRP A 82 -2.43 10.43 -17.28
C TRP A 82 -1.08 9.77 -17.09
N TYR A 83 -0.42 10.04 -15.95
CA TYR A 83 0.81 9.37 -15.57
C TYR A 83 0.63 7.85 -15.46
N VAL A 84 -0.38 7.40 -14.72
CA VAL A 84 -0.63 5.96 -14.51
C VAL A 84 -1.08 5.31 -15.80
N LEU A 85 -1.96 5.98 -16.55
CA LEU A 85 -2.42 5.50 -17.85
C LEU A 85 -1.25 5.39 -18.84
N GLY A 86 -0.39 6.40 -18.90
CA GLY A 86 0.83 6.40 -19.73
C GLY A 86 1.77 5.25 -19.38
N ILE A 87 2.01 5.01 -18.09
CA ILE A 87 2.83 3.88 -17.63
C ILE A 87 2.20 2.53 -18.01
N ILE A 88 0.89 2.34 -17.81
CA ILE A 88 0.18 1.12 -18.22
C ILE A 88 0.29 0.91 -19.73
N MET A 89 0.16 1.97 -20.53
CA MET A 89 0.32 1.91 -21.99
C MET A 89 1.76 1.53 -22.37
N ILE A 90 2.77 2.17 -21.78
CA ILE A 90 4.18 1.85 -22.03
C ILE A 90 4.44 0.37 -21.71
N PHE A 91 4.05 -0.09 -20.53
CA PHE A 91 4.22 -1.49 -20.15
C PHE A 91 3.40 -2.44 -21.04
N GLY A 92 2.19 -2.05 -21.42
CA GLY A 92 1.34 -2.82 -22.32
C GLY A 92 1.95 -2.99 -23.71
N LEU A 93 2.40 -1.90 -24.32
CA LEU A 93 2.98 -1.89 -25.67
C LEU A 93 4.39 -2.52 -25.71
N THR A 94 5.19 -2.35 -24.66
CA THR A 94 6.55 -2.91 -24.64
C THR A 94 6.55 -4.39 -24.24
N LEU A 95 5.92 -4.72 -23.14
CA LEU A 95 6.00 -6.03 -22.48
C LEU A 95 4.70 -6.84 -22.59
N GLY A 96 3.54 -6.18 -22.65
CA GLY A 96 2.25 -6.87 -22.64
C GLY A 96 2.13 -7.87 -21.50
N ARG A 97 1.59 -9.05 -21.76
CA ARG A 97 1.47 -10.12 -20.75
C ARG A 97 2.78 -10.85 -20.44
N THR A 98 3.88 -10.49 -21.06
CA THR A 98 5.21 -10.96 -20.64
C THR A 98 5.51 -10.59 -19.19
N ILE A 99 4.99 -9.43 -18.73
CA ILE A 99 5.02 -9.02 -17.32
C ILE A 99 4.44 -10.12 -16.42
N CYS A 100 3.25 -10.63 -16.76
CA CYS A 100 2.59 -11.69 -15.99
C CYS A 100 3.40 -12.98 -15.95
N GLY A 101 4.12 -13.28 -17.03
CA GLY A 101 4.95 -14.49 -17.15
C GLY A 101 6.29 -14.41 -16.46
N TRP A 102 6.91 -13.23 -16.38
CA TRP A 102 8.32 -13.08 -16.03
C TRP A 102 8.61 -12.16 -14.86
N LEU A 103 7.74 -11.17 -14.57
CA LEU A 103 8.02 -10.13 -13.58
C LEU A 103 7.04 -10.14 -12.40
N CYS A 104 5.82 -10.65 -12.56
CA CYS A 104 4.78 -10.54 -11.54
C CYS A 104 4.99 -11.51 -10.37
N PRO A 105 5.11 -11.01 -9.11
CA PRO A 105 5.26 -11.84 -7.91
C PRO A 105 4.06 -12.76 -7.67
N VAL A 106 2.84 -12.24 -7.82
CA VAL A 106 1.59 -13.00 -7.66
C VAL A 106 1.52 -14.18 -8.65
N GLY A 107 2.07 -14.01 -9.86
CA GLY A 107 2.20 -15.10 -10.81
C GLY A 107 3.14 -16.21 -10.34
N LEU A 108 4.22 -15.87 -9.64
CA LEU A 108 5.14 -16.84 -9.04
C LEU A 108 4.47 -17.63 -7.92
N MET A 109 3.79 -16.95 -7.00
CA MET A 109 3.06 -17.59 -5.89
C MET A 109 2.05 -18.62 -6.39
N GLN A 110 1.24 -18.28 -7.40
CA GLN A 110 0.29 -19.20 -7.99
C GLN A 110 0.96 -20.43 -8.62
N GLU A 111 2.13 -20.27 -9.25
CA GLU A 111 2.87 -21.40 -9.80
C GLU A 111 3.48 -22.30 -8.73
N LEU A 112 3.85 -21.75 -7.58
CA LEU A 112 4.31 -22.53 -6.43
C LEU A 112 3.16 -23.36 -5.84
N LEU A 113 2.00 -22.77 -5.61
CA LEU A 113 0.80 -23.48 -5.15
C LEU A 113 0.38 -24.58 -6.12
N TYR A 114 0.46 -24.34 -7.43
CA TYR A 114 0.12 -25.34 -8.44
C TYR A 114 1.08 -26.56 -8.45
N ARG A 115 2.26 -26.49 -7.81
CA ARG A 115 3.18 -27.64 -7.70
C ARG A 115 2.74 -28.70 -6.72
N ILE A 116 1.85 -28.37 -5.77
CA ILE A 116 1.30 -29.34 -4.83
C ILE A 116 0.67 -30.49 -5.62
N PRO A 117 1.03 -31.75 -5.33
CA PRO A 117 0.56 -32.92 -6.09
C PRO A 117 -0.92 -33.19 -5.80
N THR A 118 -1.79 -32.67 -6.65
CA THR A 118 -3.26 -32.81 -6.59
C THR A 118 -3.82 -33.03 -7.99
N PRO A 119 -5.03 -33.56 -8.14
CA PRO A 119 -5.67 -33.67 -9.44
C PRO A 119 -5.83 -32.29 -10.08
N LYS A 120 -5.33 -32.14 -11.32
CA LYS A 120 -5.26 -30.84 -11.99
C LYS A 120 -6.43 -30.67 -12.96
N ILE A 121 -7.12 -29.54 -12.86
CA ILE A 121 -8.20 -29.15 -13.76
C ILE A 121 -7.59 -28.77 -15.12
N ARG A 122 -7.94 -29.53 -16.15
CA ARG A 122 -7.56 -29.24 -17.53
C ARG A 122 -8.46 -28.12 -18.09
N LYS A 123 -7.95 -27.40 -19.10
CA LYS A 123 -8.72 -26.39 -19.81
C LYS A 123 -9.92 -27.03 -20.55
N ASN A 124 -11.07 -26.40 -20.44
CA ASN A 124 -12.32 -26.81 -21.06
C ASN A 124 -13.14 -25.58 -21.52
N ARG A 125 -14.35 -25.78 -22.01
CA ARG A 125 -15.24 -24.69 -22.44
C ARG A 125 -15.60 -23.74 -21.27
N VAL A 126 -15.81 -24.32 -20.07
CA VAL A 126 -16.16 -23.55 -18.87
C VAL A 126 -15.00 -22.67 -18.43
N THR A 127 -13.78 -23.21 -18.34
CA THR A 127 -12.60 -22.40 -17.97
C THR A 127 -12.38 -21.26 -18.96
N ARG A 128 -12.67 -21.46 -20.24
CA ARG A 128 -12.58 -20.42 -21.26
C ARG A 128 -13.66 -19.34 -21.08
N ALA A 129 -14.89 -19.72 -20.76
CA ALA A 129 -15.95 -18.76 -20.46
C ALA A 129 -15.60 -17.92 -19.21
N LEU A 130 -15.06 -18.55 -18.17
CA LEU A 130 -14.62 -17.85 -16.97
C LEU A 130 -13.49 -16.84 -17.21
N THR A 131 -12.70 -16.93 -18.29
CA THR A 131 -11.67 -15.91 -18.59
C THR A 131 -12.28 -14.55 -18.91
N TYR A 132 -13.55 -14.46 -19.27
CA TYR A 132 -14.24 -13.19 -19.51
C TYR A 132 -14.65 -12.47 -18.21
N LEU A 133 -14.72 -13.19 -17.08
CA LEU A 133 -15.09 -12.61 -15.78
C LEU A 133 -14.19 -11.43 -15.38
N LYS A 134 -12.89 -11.49 -15.68
CA LYS A 134 -11.95 -10.38 -15.38
C LYS A 134 -12.29 -9.07 -16.09
N TYR A 135 -12.94 -9.10 -17.27
CA TYR A 135 -13.40 -7.90 -17.96
C TYR A 135 -14.63 -7.29 -17.28
N VAL A 136 -15.53 -8.14 -16.77
CA VAL A 136 -16.65 -7.71 -15.93
C VAL A 136 -16.15 -7.07 -14.64
N ILE A 137 -15.13 -7.66 -14.03
CA ILE A 137 -14.48 -7.11 -12.83
C ILE A 137 -13.85 -5.74 -13.13
N ILE A 138 -13.22 -5.54 -14.29
CA ILE A 138 -12.71 -4.22 -14.68
C ILE A 138 -13.87 -3.22 -14.75
N ALA A 139 -14.92 -3.55 -15.50
CA ALA A 139 -16.04 -2.64 -15.72
C ALA A 139 -16.69 -2.22 -14.38
N ILE A 140 -16.96 -3.15 -13.50
CA ILE A 140 -17.67 -2.88 -12.24
C ILE A 140 -16.72 -2.34 -11.17
N PHE A 141 -15.66 -3.08 -10.81
CA PHE A 141 -14.85 -2.80 -9.61
C PHE A 141 -13.68 -1.84 -9.85
N VAL A 142 -13.16 -1.77 -11.08
CA VAL A 142 -12.03 -0.89 -11.38
C VAL A 142 -12.49 0.45 -11.94
N VAL A 143 -13.62 0.49 -12.65
CA VAL A 143 -14.12 1.70 -13.31
C VAL A 143 -15.38 2.22 -12.63
N SER A 144 -16.49 1.44 -12.62
CA SER A 144 -17.79 1.99 -12.17
C SER A 144 -17.81 2.35 -10.69
N ILE A 145 -17.29 1.52 -9.80
CA ILE A 145 -17.29 1.80 -8.35
C ILE A 145 -16.44 3.01 -8.02
N PRO A 146 -15.15 3.14 -8.42
CA PRO A 146 -14.37 4.34 -8.14
C PRO A 146 -14.99 5.62 -8.69
N LEU A 147 -15.51 5.58 -9.92
CA LEU A 147 -16.18 6.73 -10.52
C LEU A 147 -17.45 7.10 -9.77
N TYR A 148 -18.31 6.13 -9.44
CA TYR A 148 -19.56 6.38 -8.72
C TYR A 148 -19.30 7.04 -7.35
N TYR A 149 -18.38 6.49 -6.57
CA TYR A 149 -18.03 7.05 -5.26
C TYR A 149 -17.28 8.37 -5.39
N GLY A 150 -16.40 8.53 -6.39
CA GLY A 150 -15.72 9.78 -6.66
C GLY A 150 -16.66 10.90 -7.08
N PHE A 151 -17.62 10.64 -8.00
CA PHE A 151 -18.56 11.68 -8.47
C PHE A 151 -19.66 12.01 -7.47
N LYS A 152 -20.18 11.00 -6.77
CA LYS A 152 -21.35 11.20 -5.90
C LYS A 152 -20.97 11.58 -4.47
N TYR A 153 -19.86 11.07 -3.95
CA TYR A 153 -19.49 11.19 -2.54
C TYR A 153 -18.09 11.80 -2.32
N ASP A 154 -17.39 12.17 -3.38
CA ASP A 154 -15.98 12.59 -3.37
C ASP A 154 -15.05 11.65 -2.56
N MET A 155 -15.40 10.36 -2.56
CA MET A 155 -14.72 9.33 -1.76
C MET A 155 -13.80 8.48 -2.62
N HIS A 156 -12.54 8.37 -2.22
CA HIS A 156 -11.55 7.49 -2.84
C HIS A 156 -11.80 6.02 -2.49
N VAL A 157 -12.68 5.35 -3.22
CA VAL A 157 -12.98 3.93 -3.04
C VAL A 157 -12.37 3.09 -4.16
N PRO A 158 -11.18 2.53 -3.98
CA PRO A 158 -10.58 1.61 -4.95
C PRO A 158 -11.31 0.26 -4.89
N GLY A 159 -12.41 0.11 -5.64
CA GLY A 159 -13.37 -0.98 -5.52
C GLY A 159 -12.74 -2.38 -5.59
N PHE A 160 -11.86 -2.64 -6.57
CA PHE A 160 -11.19 -3.94 -6.65
C PHE A 160 -10.25 -4.19 -5.46
N CYS A 161 -9.44 -3.21 -5.08
CA CYS A 161 -8.50 -3.31 -3.96
C CYS A 161 -9.23 -3.47 -2.63
N LYS A 162 -10.33 -2.73 -2.42
CA LYS A 162 -11.12 -2.76 -1.19
C LYS A 162 -11.92 -4.06 -1.03
N PHE A 163 -12.48 -4.61 -2.11
CA PHE A 163 -13.46 -5.70 -1.99
C PHE A 163 -12.96 -7.09 -2.44
N ILE A 164 -12.02 -7.19 -3.39
CA ILE A 164 -11.68 -8.47 -4.02
C ILE A 164 -10.19 -8.83 -3.90
N CYS A 165 -9.26 -7.87 -3.97
CA CYS A 165 -7.84 -8.11 -4.22
C CYS A 165 -7.19 -9.10 -3.22
N PRO A 166 -6.84 -10.34 -3.62
CA PRO A 166 -6.20 -11.31 -2.73
C PRO A 166 -4.73 -10.93 -2.43
N ALA A 167 -4.04 -10.28 -3.39
CA ALA A 167 -2.68 -9.79 -3.19
C ALA A 167 -2.65 -8.70 -2.11
N GLY A 168 -3.62 -7.75 -2.13
CA GLY A 168 -3.74 -6.73 -1.10
C GLY A 168 -4.06 -7.30 0.28
N THR A 169 -4.76 -8.42 0.37
CA THR A 169 -5.01 -9.10 1.64
C THR A 169 -3.74 -9.79 2.14
N PHE A 170 -3.02 -10.50 1.27
CA PHE A 170 -1.81 -11.23 1.64
C PHE A 170 -0.63 -10.28 1.92
N GLU A 171 -0.27 -9.42 0.95
CA GLU A 171 0.91 -8.56 1.04
C GLU A 171 0.70 -7.39 2.01
N GLY A 172 -0.50 -6.79 2.03
CA GLY A 172 -0.84 -5.67 2.89
C GLY A 172 -1.24 -6.13 4.29
N VAL A 173 -2.43 -6.71 4.42
CA VAL A 173 -2.99 -6.97 5.76
C VAL A 173 -2.22 -8.06 6.50
N VAL A 174 -1.98 -9.24 5.87
CA VAL A 174 -1.20 -10.30 6.53
C VAL A 174 0.25 -9.85 6.74
N GLY A 175 0.82 -9.09 5.81
CA GLY A 175 2.17 -8.53 5.95
C GLY A 175 2.32 -7.60 7.15
N ILE A 176 1.36 -6.71 7.39
CA ILE A 176 1.36 -5.80 8.55
C ILE A 176 1.12 -6.57 9.85
N LEU A 177 0.13 -7.47 9.86
CA LEU A 177 -0.23 -8.26 11.04
C LEU A 177 0.81 -9.32 11.43
N SER A 178 1.78 -9.63 10.55
CA SER A 178 2.88 -10.52 10.89
C SER A 178 3.81 -9.93 11.95
N ASN A 179 3.75 -8.62 12.19
CA ASN A 179 4.52 -7.96 13.24
C ASN A 179 3.74 -7.96 14.57
N PRO A 180 4.32 -8.47 15.68
CA PRO A 180 3.68 -8.48 16.99
C PRO A 180 3.24 -7.09 17.50
N LYS A 181 3.97 -6.02 17.14
CA LYS A 181 3.62 -4.64 17.50
C LYS A 181 2.24 -4.23 16.99
N ASN A 182 1.77 -4.84 15.90
CA ASN A 182 0.50 -4.55 15.26
C ASN A 182 -0.64 -5.50 15.70
N ALA A 183 -0.43 -6.29 16.75
CA ALA A 183 -1.43 -7.26 17.23
C ALA A 183 -2.76 -6.61 17.65
N SER A 184 -2.72 -5.38 18.18
CA SER A 184 -3.92 -4.59 18.53
C SER A 184 -4.81 -4.30 17.31
N LEU A 185 -4.24 -4.18 16.11
CA LEU A 185 -5.00 -3.98 14.88
C LEU A 185 -5.89 -5.19 14.53
N PHE A 186 -5.59 -6.37 15.10
CA PHE A 186 -6.39 -7.57 14.87
C PHE A 186 -7.82 -7.41 15.39
N SER A 187 -8.03 -6.72 16.49
CA SER A 187 -9.35 -6.43 17.04
C SER A 187 -10.20 -5.51 16.15
N MET A 188 -9.55 -4.70 15.31
CA MET A 188 -10.21 -3.80 14.36
C MET A 188 -10.63 -4.49 13.07
N LEU A 189 -10.23 -5.75 12.85
CA LEU A 189 -10.57 -6.50 11.64
C LEU A 189 -12.01 -6.95 11.66
N LYS A 190 -12.88 -6.16 11.01
CA LYS A 190 -14.31 -6.42 10.88
C LYS A 190 -14.63 -7.34 9.69
N ILE A 191 -15.92 -7.53 9.43
CA ILE A 191 -16.51 -8.39 8.39
C ILE A 191 -15.90 -8.20 6.99
N LEU A 192 -15.42 -6.99 6.66
CA LEU A 192 -14.78 -6.72 5.36
C LEU A 192 -13.46 -7.48 5.20
N PHE A 193 -12.65 -7.56 6.27
CA PHE A 193 -11.43 -8.37 6.27
C PHE A 193 -11.76 -9.85 6.13
N THR A 194 -12.73 -10.36 6.90
CA THR A 194 -13.15 -11.76 6.83
C THR A 194 -13.56 -12.14 5.42
N ARG A 195 -14.35 -11.31 4.72
CA ARG A 195 -14.73 -11.52 3.33
C ARG A 195 -13.52 -11.58 2.40
N LYS A 196 -12.59 -10.63 2.50
CA LYS A 196 -11.37 -10.61 1.69
C LYS A 196 -10.47 -11.81 1.96
N PHE A 197 -10.36 -12.21 3.22
CA PHE A 197 -9.60 -13.38 3.62
C PHE A 197 -10.18 -14.66 3.03
N VAL A 198 -11.50 -14.84 3.10
CA VAL A 198 -12.20 -15.96 2.46
C VAL A 198 -11.97 -15.99 0.95
N ILE A 199 -12.08 -14.84 0.27
CA ILE A 199 -11.77 -14.74 -1.17
C ILE A 199 -10.32 -15.15 -1.44
N MET A 200 -9.37 -14.67 -0.65
CA MET A 200 -7.95 -15.04 -0.78
C MET A 200 -7.75 -16.55 -0.62
N MET A 201 -8.39 -17.18 0.37
CA MET A 201 -8.30 -18.63 0.60
C MET A 201 -8.93 -19.43 -0.54
N ILE A 202 -10.09 -19.02 -1.06
CA ILE A 202 -10.73 -19.63 -2.22
C ILE A 202 -9.81 -19.54 -3.44
N VAL A 203 -9.20 -18.37 -3.69
CA VAL A 203 -8.26 -18.17 -4.80
C VAL A 203 -7.01 -19.03 -4.63
N ALA A 204 -6.44 -19.10 -3.43
CA ALA A 204 -5.28 -19.95 -3.13
C ALA A 204 -5.60 -21.42 -3.36
N LEU A 205 -6.74 -21.90 -2.87
CA LEU A 205 -7.23 -23.26 -3.12
C LEU A 205 -7.42 -23.53 -4.60
N ALA A 206 -8.07 -22.61 -5.32
CA ALA A 206 -8.25 -22.72 -6.77
C ALA A 206 -6.91 -22.78 -7.52
N CYS A 207 -5.85 -22.10 -7.04
CA CYS A 207 -4.52 -22.16 -7.64
C CYS A 207 -3.83 -23.51 -7.47
N ILE A 208 -4.18 -24.28 -6.44
CA ILE A 208 -3.67 -25.65 -6.26
C ILE A 208 -4.18 -26.56 -7.36
N PHE A 209 -5.46 -26.45 -7.75
CA PHE A 209 -6.08 -27.30 -8.76
C PHE A 209 -5.97 -26.74 -10.18
N CYS A 210 -6.03 -25.43 -10.34
CA CYS A 210 -6.05 -24.74 -11.62
C CYS A 210 -4.81 -23.85 -11.80
N TYR A 211 -4.09 -24.04 -12.91
CA TYR A 211 -2.90 -23.23 -13.19
C TYR A 211 -3.23 -21.77 -13.33
N ARG A 212 -2.67 -20.93 -12.43
CA ARG A 212 -2.81 -19.48 -12.38
C ARG A 212 -4.27 -19.01 -12.41
N SER A 213 -5.13 -19.59 -11.57
CA SER A 213 -6.56 -19.33 -11.52
C SER A 213 -6.90 -17.84 -11.36
N PHE A 214 -6.22 -17.13 -10.48
CA PHE A 214 -6.40 -15.69 -10.33
C PHE A 214 -6.06 -14.92 -11.62
N CYS A 215 -4.90 -15.18 -12.22
CA CYS A 215 -4.47 -14.52 -13.46
C CYS A 215 -5.39 -14.83 -14.66
N ARG A 216 -6.02 -16.00 -14.66
CA ARG A 216 -6.93 -16.42 -15.74
C ARG A 216 -8.31 -15.81 -15.62
N PHE A 217 -8.88 -15.75 -14.40
CA PHE A 217 -10.30 -15.48 -14.22
C PHE A 217 -10.59 -14.13 -13.56
N LEU A 218 -9.73 -13.66 -12.65
CA LEU A 218 -10.05 -12.54 -11.77
C LEU A 218 -9.15 -11.31 -11.97
N CYS A 219 -7.94 -11.48 -12.51
CA CYS A 219 -6.93 -10.43 -12.54
C CYS A 219 -7.23 -9.31 -13.57
N PRO A 220 -7.61 -8.08 -13.13
CA PRO A 220 -7.89 -6.99 -14.06
C PRO A 220 -6.63 -6.53 -14.82
N LEU A 221 -5.49 -6.44 -14.14
CA LEU A 221 -4.23 -6.05 -14.78
C LEU A 221 -3.83 -7.02 -15.89
N GLY A 222 -4.07 -8.34 -15.68
CA GLY A 222 -3.87 -9.35 -16.71
C GLY A 222 -4.81 -9.20 -17.90
N ALA A 223 -6.02 -8.68 -17.72
CA ALA A 223 -6.93 -8.37 -18.82
C ALA A 223 -6.45 -7.14 -19.59
N ILE A 224 -6.06 -6.06 -18.89
CA ILE A 224 -5.52 -4.83 -19.52
C ILE A 224 -4.31 -5.17 -20.38
N TYR A 225 -3.28 -5.82 -19.82
CA TYR A 225 -2.10 -6.21 -20.60
C TYR A 225 -2.41 -7.24 -21.70
N GLY A 226 -3.49 -8.02 -21.52
CA GLY A 226 -3.96 -8.95 -22.55
C GLY A 226 -4.43 -8.26 -23.82
N MET A 227 -5.06 -7.10 -23.71
CA MET A 227 -5.49 -6.30 -24.87
C MET A 227 -4.29 -5.83 -25.71
N PHE A 228 -3.18 -5.50 -25.05
CA PHE A 228 -1.94 -5.08 -25.74
C PHE A 228 -1.09 -6.25 -26.26
N ASN A 229 -1.39 -7.49 -25.91
CA ASN A 229 -0.50 -8.63 -26.15
C ASN A 229 -0.15 -8.86 -27.62
N LYS A 230 -1.06 -8.51 -28.55
CA LYS A 230 -0.80 -8.58 -29.99
C LYS A 230 0.17 -7.52 -30.48
N LEU A 231 0.15 -6.33 -29.84
CA LEU A 231 0.97 -5.18 -30.18
C LEU A 231 2.30 -5.17 -29.42
N ALA A 232 2.41 -6.01 -28.38
CA ALA A 232 3.56 -6.03 -27.50
C ALA A 232 4.87 -6.29 -28.23
N LEU A 233 5.86 -5.42 -27.99
CA LEU A 233 7.20 -5.52 -28.55
C LEU A 233 7.87 -6.83 -28.16
N ILE A 234 7.74 -7.23 -26.86
CA ILE A 234 8.29 -8.48 -26.34
C ILE A 234 7.19 -9.54 -26.28
N SER A 235 7.21 -10.49 -27.19
CA SER A 235 6.22 -11.56 -27.25
C SER A 235 6.78 -12.82 -27.92
N VAL A 236 6.12 -13.96 -27.66
CA VAL A 236 6.42 -15.21 -28.37
C VAL A 236 5.84 -15.09 -29.78
N LYS A 237 6.68 -15.17 -30.78
CA LYS A 237 6.32 -15.13 -32.21
C LYS A 237 6.43 -16.53 -32.82
N VAL A 238 5.58 -16.78 -33.81
CA VAL A 238 5.58 -17.98 -34.64
C VAL A 238 6.31 -17.64 -35.95
N ASP A 239 7.21 -18.48 -36.34
CA ASP A 239 7.82 -18.46 -37.68
C ASP A 239 6.91 -19.30 -38.60
N GLU A 240 6.22 -18.64 -39.51
CA GLU A 240 5.21 -19.27 -40.37
C GLU A 240 5.85 -20.24 -41.37
N ASP A 241 7.07 -19.97 -41.83
CA ASP A 241 7.81 -20.81 -42.79
C ASP A 241 8.19 -22.16 -42.15
N ARG A 242 8.44 -22.20 -40.86
CA ARG A 242 8.80 -23.41 -40.12
C ARG A 242 7.58 -24.12 -39.47
N CYS A 243 6.48 -23.42 -39.35
CA CYS A 243 5.31 -23.92 -38.66
C CYS A 243 4.47 -24.84 -39.55
N ASN A 244 4.32 -26.10 -39.14
CA ASN A 244 3.45 -27.07 -39.84
C ASN A 244 2.01 -27.12 -39.31
N GLY A 245 1.58 -26.20 -38.46
CA GLY A 245 0.21 -26.13 -37.96
C GLY A 245 -0.22 -27.25 -36.99
N CYS A 246 0.69 -28.07 -36.47
CA CYS A 246 0.37 -29.25 -35.67
C CYS A 246 -0.37 -28.98 -34.35
N GLY A 247 -0.42 -27.73 -33.86
CA GLY A 247 -1.14 -27.31 -32.66
C GLY A 247 -0.59 -27.80 -31.33
N ALA A 248 0.59 -28.45 -31.29
CA ALA A 248 1.21 -28.98 -30.06
C ALA A 248 1.43 -27.88 -29.01
N CYS A 249 1.84 -26.68 -29.44
CA CYS A 249 2.04 -25.51 -28.58
C CYS A 249 0.75 -25.10 -27.83
N VAL A 250 -0.40 -25.12 -28.52
CA VAL A 250 -1.70 -24.79 -27.94
C VAL A 250 -2.19 -25.92 -27.03
N ARG A 251 -2.05 -27.19 -27.44
CA ARG A 251 -2.48 -28.34 -26.61
C ARG A 251 -1.73 -28.42 -25.29
N THR A 252 -0.44 -28.20 -25.28
CA THR A 252 0.41 -28.27 -24.08
C THR A 252 0.30 -27.04 -23.20
N CYS A 253 -0.20 -25.90 -23.73
CA CYS A 253 -0.33 -24.68 -22.98
C CYS A 253 -1.31 -24.86 -21.80
N LYS A 254 -0.89 -24.45 -20.60
CA LYS A 254 -1.72 -24.52 -19.39
C LYS A 254 -2.72 -23.35 -19.28
N MET A 255 -2.55 -22.30 -20.11
CA MET A 255 -3.48 -21.18 -20.23
C MET A 255 -4.55 -21.46 -21.31
N ASP A 256 -5.69 -20.73 -21.29
CA ASP A 256 -6.78 -20.88 -22.26
C ASP A 256 -6.51 -20.17 -23.59
N VAL A 257 -5.34 -20.36 -24.16
CA VAL A 257 -4.94 -19.75 -25.44
C VAL A 257 -5.61 -20.45 -26.64
N ARG A 258 -5.98 -19.70 -27.67
CA ARG A 258 -6.45 -20.17 -28.97
C ARG A 258 -5.30 -20.37 -29.97
N HIS A 259 -4.33 -19.46 -29.90
CA HIS A 259 -3.10 -19.48 -30.69
C HIS A 259 -1.96 -18.89 -29.86
N VAL A 260 -0.74 -19.03 -30.33
CA VAL A 260 0.44 -18.39 -29.71
C VAL A 260 0.30 -16.88 -29.88
N GLY A 261 0.56 -16.11 -28.81
CA GLY A 261 0.38 -14.65 -28.81
C GLY A 261 -1.07 -14.19 -28.58
N ASP A 262 -2.01 -15.10 -28.30
CA ASP A 262 -3.40 -14.76 -27.89
C ASP A 262 -3.40 -13.82 -26.66
N HIS A 263 -4.52 -13.11 -26.46
CA HIS A 263 -4.73 -12.25 -25.29
C HIS A 263 -4.56 -12.99 -23.94
N GLU A 264 -4.75 -14.33 -23.91
CA GLU A 264 -4.47 -15.17 -22.73
C GLU A 264 -3.02 -15.66 -22.65
N CYS A 265 -2.20 -15.45 -23.66
CA CYS A 265 -0.80 -15.88 -23.66
C CYS A 265 0.05 -15.01 -22.72
N ILE A 266 0.67 -15.60 -21.71
CA ILE A 266 1.56 -14.93 -20.75
C ILE A 266 3.03 -14.90 -21.23
N ASN A 267 3.30 -15.22 -22.48
CA ASN A 267 4.63 -15.23 -23.10
C ASN A 267 5.70 -15.98 -22.28
N CYS A 268 5.32 -17.04 -21.57
CA CYS A 268 6.20 -17.79 -20.67
C CYS A 268 7.23 -18.67 -21.37
N ALA A 269 7.21 -18.73 -22.71
CA ALA A 269 8.07 -19.52 -23.57
C ALA A 269 8.02 -21.05 -23.35
N GLY A 270 7.04 -21.56 -22.56
CA GLY A 270 6.89 -22.99 -22.30
C GLY A 270 6.58 -23.82 -23.55
N CYS A 271 5.85 -23.24 -24.52
CA CYS A 271 5.50 -23.88 -25.80
C CYS A 271 6.70 -24.11 -26.72
N MET A 272 7.80 -23.34 -26.55
CA MET A 272 9.02 -23.50 -27.36
C MET A 272 9.67 -24.88 -27.17
N ARG A 273 9.52 -25.48 -25.97
CA ARG A 273 10.11 -26.80 -25.66
C ARG A 273 9.42 -27.97 -26.36
N VAL A 274 8.16 -27.79 -26.77
CA VAL A 274 7.34 -28.84 -27.40
C VAL A 274 7.21 -28.66 -28.91
N CYS A 275 7.81 -27.61 -29.46
CA CYS A 275 7.81 -27.35 -30.89
C CYS A 275 8.91 -28.13 -31.60
N ALA A 276 8.56 -29.29 -32.20
CA ALA A 276 9.51 -30.14 -32.90
C ALA A 276 10.21 -29.45 -34.09
N LYS A 277 9.54 -28.46 -34.70
CA LYS A 277 10.07 -27.71 -35.85
C LYS A 277 10.88 -26.45 -35.46
N GLY A 278 10.97 -26.15 -34.16
CA GLY A 278 11.66 -24.96 -33.71
C GLY A 278 11.05 -23.63 -34.23
N ALA A 279 9.76 -23.62 -34.55
CA ALA A 279 9.08 -22.47 -35.15
C ALA A 279 8.70 -21.37 -34.15
N LEU A 280 9.04 -21.51 -32.87
CA LEU A 280 8.67 -20.56 -31.82
C LEU A 280 9.89 -19.88 -31.22
N SER A 281 9.84 -18.55 -31.16
CA SER A 281 10.89 -17.74 -30.53
C SER A 281 10.31 -16.61 -29.69
N LEU A 282 10.97 -16.23 -28.59
CA LEU A 282 10.67 -15.00 -27.85
C LEU A 282 11.47 -13.87 -28.48
N LYS A 283 10.79 -12.88 -29.05
CA LYS A 283 11.41 -11.76 -29.76
C LYS A 283 11.09 -10.43 -29.06
N ALA A 284 12.03 -9.47 -29.16
CA ALA A 284 11.83 -8.05 -28.90
C ALA A 284 11.94 -7.31 -30.25
N GLY A 285 10.81 -7.02 -30.87
CA GLY A 285 10.80 -6.53 -32.24
C GLY A 285 11.45 -7.53 -33.21
N THR A 286 12.56 -7.15 -33.83
CA THR A 286 13.37 -7.99 -34.72
C THR A 286 14.38 -8.86 -34.00
N HIS A 287 14.78 -8.50 -32.76
CA HIS A 287 15.79 -9.22 -32.00
C HIS A 287 15.23 -10.46 -31.28
N THR A 288 15.90 -11.59 -31.40
CA THR A 288 15.54 -12.84 -30.71
C THR A 288 16.17 -12.88 -29.33
N ILE A 289 15.32 -12.84 -28.29
CA ILE A 289 15.73 -12.97 -26.86
C ILE A 289 15.96 -14.45 -26.51
N LEU A 290 15.03 -15.33 -26.90
CA LEU A 290 15.15 -16.76 -26.72
C LEU A 290 14.96 -17.44 -28.07
N ALA A 291 15.99 -18.15 -28.51
CA ALA A 291 15.98 -18.97 -29.72
C ALA A 291 15.19 -20.27 -29.51
N PRO A 292 14.71 -20.91 -30.59
CA PRO A 292 14.07 -22.22 -30.54
C PRO A 292 15.01 -23.25 -29.91
N SER A 293 14.44 -24.23 -29.19
CA SER A 293 15.22 -25.27 -28.52
C SER A 293 15.86 -26.31 -29.46
N GLN A 294 15.46 -26.30 -30.73
CA GLN A 294 16.04 -27.12 -31.81
C GLN A 294 16.36 -26.17 -32.95
N GLY A 295 17.64 -25.79 -33.08
CA GLY A 295 18.04 -24.93 -34.23
C GLY A 295 19.28 -24.10 -34.05
N CYS A 296 20.15 -24.37 -33.11
CA CYS A 296 21.58 -24.08 -33.28
C CYS A 296 22.19 -25.27 -33.98
N ALA A 297 22.15 -25.28 -35.30
CA ALA A 297 22.91 -26.21 -36.11
C ALA A 297 24.44 -25.92 -36.07
N ASP A 298 24.82 -24.82 -35.39
CA ASP A 298 26.18 -24.45 -35.09
C ASP A 298 26.38 -24.40 -33.56
N ASP A 299 26.43 -25.56 -32.91
CA ASP A 299 27.05 -25.74 -31.61
C ASP A 299 28.59 -25.64 -31.77
N THR A 300 29.07 -24.48 -32.21
CA THR A 300 30.48 -24.15 -31.99
C THR A 300 30.64 -23.79 -30.53
N ALA A 301 31.63 -24.41 -29.88
CA ALA A 301 31.96 -24.20 -28.47
C ALA A 301 32.07 -22.70 -28.09
N ASP A 302 32.46 -21.89 -29.05
CA ASP A 302 32.61 -20.44 -28.94
C ASP A 302 31.28 -19.68 -28.72
N CYS A 303 30.15 -20.12 -29.30
CA CYS A 303 28.82 -19.54 -29.07
C CYS A 303 28.28 -19.91 -27.68
N ALA A 304 28.54 -21.13 -27.21
CA ALA A 304 28.14 -21.57 -25.90
C ALA A 304 28.91 -20.81 -24.80
N GLU A 305 30.19 -20.58 -24.99
CA GLU A 305 31.08 -19.88 -24.06
C GLU A 305 30.73 -18.38 -23.96
N LYS A 306 30.54 -17.69 -25.09
CA LYS A 306 30.08 -16.28 -25.15
C LYS A 306 28.72 -16.12 -24.47
N ARG A 307 27.77 -17.03 -24.69
CA ARG A 307 26.45 -17.01 -24.09
C ARG A 307 26.51 -17.24 -22.58
N GLN A 308 27.44 -18.08 -22.12
CA GLN A 308 27.66 -18.35 -20.70
C GLN A 308 28.35 -17.17 -20.01
N LYS A 309 29.35 -16.54 -20.65
CA LYS A 309 30.08 -15.38 -20.13
C LYS A 309 29.17 -14.15 -19.99
N ASN A 310 28.41 -13.83 -21.06
CA ASN A 310 27.42 -12.73 -21.02
C ASN A 310 26.31 -12.97 -20.01
N GLY A 311 25.87 -14.21 -19.82
CA GLY A 311 24.90 -14.58 -18.78
C GLY A 311 25.42 -14.38 -17.36
N ARG A 312 26.70 -14.69 -17.09
CA ARG A 312 27.35 -14.46 -15.79
C ARG A 312 27.48 -12.99 -15.44
N ILE A 313 27.88 -12.15 -16.42
CA ILE A 313 27.97 -10.69 -16.24
C ILE A 313 26.58 -10.12 -15.98
N GLY A 314 25.55 -10.49 -16.74
CA GLY A 314 24.18 -10.03 -16.54
C GLY A 314 23.62 -10.38 -15.16
N TRP A 315 23.86 -11.57 -14.65
CA TRP A 315 23.46 -11.94 -13.28
C TRP A 315 24.27 -11.22 -12.21
N GLY A 316 25.57 -10.96 -12.44
CA GLY A 316 26.40 -10.17 -11.53
C GLY A 316 25.86 -8.76 -11.35
N VAL A 317 25.52 -8.08 -12.46
CA VAL A 317 24.91 -6.74 -12.44
C VAL A 317 23.53 -6.78 -11.74
N ALA A 318 22.69 -7.76 -12.05
CA ALA A 318 21.38 -7.89 -11.42
C ALA A 318 21.49 -8.07 -9.90
N ILE A 319 22.41 -8.90 -9.43
CA ILE A 319 22.67 -9.10 -8.00
C ILE A 319 23.18 -7.81 -7.37
N ALA A 320 24.10 -7.09 -8.02
CA ALA A 320 24.62 -5.81 -7.51
C ALA A 320 23.50 -4.76 -7.35
N VAL A 321 22.61 -4.64 -8.36
CA VAL A 321 21.43 -3.75 -8.28
C VAL A 321 20.50 -4.15 -7.15
N LEU A 322 20.24 -5.43 -6.94
CA LEU A 322 19.39 -5.89 -5.84
C LEU A 322 20.03 -5.61 -4.48
N CYS A 323 21.32 -5.89 -4.32
CA CYS A 323 22.04 -5.59 -3.08
C CYS A 323 22.04 -4.08 -2.80
N PHE A 324 22.28 -3.25 -3.82
CA PHE A 324 22.19 -1.80 -3.69
C PHE A 324 20.79 -1.36 -3.27
N ALA A 325 19.72 -1.87 -3.91
CA ALA A 325 18.35 -1.56 -3.54
C ALA A 325 18.03 -1.98 -2.10
N LEU A 326 18.46 -3.17 -1.68
CA LEU A 326 18.26 -3.64 -0.31
C LEU A 326 18.98 -2.75 0.71
N VAL A 327 20.22 -2.33 0.44
CA VAL A 327 20.94 -1.40 1.32
C VAL A 327 20.29 -0.03 1.32
N TRP A 328 19.95 0.50 0.14
CA TRP A 328 19.35 1.83 0.01
C TRP A 328 18.04 1.93 0.78
N PHE A 329 17.07 1.06 0.49
CA PHE A 329 15.72 1.14 1.08
C PHE A 329 15.63 0.73 2.55
N ASN A 330 16.66 0.11 3.12
CA ASN A 330 16.64 -0.26 4.54
C ASN A 330 17.54 0.62 5.42
N PHE A 331 18.53 1.33 4.84
CA PHE A 331 19.51 2.08 5.62
C PHE A 331 19.79 3.50 5.12
N LEU A 332 19.77 3.74 3.80
CA LEU A 332 20.25 5.00 3.21
C LEU A 332 19.12 5.96 2.80
N ASP A 333 17.90 5.47 2.61
CA ASP A 333 16.77 6.30 2.18
C ASP A 333 16.48 7.39 3.23
N PRO A 334 16.41 8.68 2.84
CA PRO A 334 16.19 9.78 3.76
C PRO A 334 14.90 9.67 4.58
N SER A 335 13.86 9.05 4.01
CA SER A 335 12.58 8.82 4.71
C SER A 335 12.73 7.81 5.85
N VAL A 336 13.55 6.78 5.67
CA VAL A 336 13.85 5.77 6.69
C VAL A 336 14.74 6.36 7.77
N LYS A 337 15.74 7.18 7.37
CA LYS A 337 16.66 7.82 8.30
C LYS A 337 15.97 8.81 9.23
N LYS A 338 15.15 9.73 8.69
CA LYS A 338 14.35 10.67 9.49
C LYS A 338 13.46 9.97 10.51
N ARG A 339 12.88 8.83 10.11
CA ARG A 339 12.01 8.06 10.97
C ARG A 339 12.76 7.33 12.09
N SER A 340 13.91 6.75 11.78
CA SER A 340 14.75 6.11 12.80
C SER A 340 15.29 7.12 13.81
N GLU A 341 15.59 8.34 13.38
CA GLU A 341 15.97 9.45 14.26
C GLU A 341 14.81 9.89 15.17
N ALA A 342 13.59 10.00 14.62
CA ALA A 342 12.40 10.34 15.39
C ALA A 342 12.04 9.24 16.41
N GLN A 343 12.15 7.97 16.04
CA GLN A 343 11.92 6.83 16.96
C GLN A 343 12.99 6.75 18.05
N ALA A 344 14.25 7.03 17.72
CA ALA A 344 15.34 7.09 18.69
C ALA A 344 15.16 8.24 19.68
N ALA A 345 14.69 9.40 19.20
CA ALA A 345 14.37 10.54 20.06
C ALA A 345 13.18 10.25 21.00
N ALA A 346 12.14 9.57 20.50
CA ALA A 346 11.00 9.16 21.32
C ALA A 346 11.39 8.12 22.38
N ALA A 347 12.22 7.12 22.02
CA ALA A 347 12.72 6.13 22.97
C ALA A 347 13.65 6.73 24.04
N ALA A 348 14.47 7.74 23.68
CA ALA A 348 15.31 8.45 24.62
C ALA A 348 14.49 9.32 25.61
N GLN A 349 13.28 9.74 25.22
CA GLN A 349 12.35 10.44 26.13
C GLN A 349 11.63 9.49 27.08
N GLU A 350 11.39 8.22 26.69
CA GLU A 350 10.81 7.18 27.56
C GLU A 350 11.83 6.63 28.59
N GLU A 351 13.15 6.71 28.30
CA GLU A 351 14.20 6.22 29.21
C GLU A 351 14.73 7.29 30.18
N ALA A 352 14.21 8.54 30.14
CA ALA A 352 14.59 9.55 31.13
C ALA A 352 14.02 9.14 32.52
N PRO A 353 14.86 8.93 33.56
CA PRO A 353 14.39 8.51 34.87
C PRO A 353 13.48 9.58 35.47
N GLU A 354 12.32 9.20 35.98
CA GLU A 354 11.57 10.00 36.95
C GLU A 354 12.50 10.27 38.15
N GLU A 355 13.11 11.45 38.23
CA GLU A 355 13.71 11.92 39.47
C GLU A 355 12.59 12.10 40.50
N THR A 356 12.49 11.14 41.38
CA THR A 356 11.72 11.21 42.61
C THR A 356 12.19 12.41 43.43
N ALA A 357 11.42 13.47 43.42
CA ALA A 357 11.54 14.56 44.34
C ALA A 357 11.07 14.10 45.73
N SER A 358 11.98 13.60 46.57
CA SER A 358 11.83 13.56 48.03
C SER A 358 12.41 14.84 48.59
N GLY A 359 11.54 15.67 49.15
CA GLY A 359 11.92 16.86 49.84
C GLY A 359 12.65 16.59 51.16
N GLU A 360 13.64 17.39 51.48
CA GLU A 360 13.96 17.73 52.85
C GLU A 360 14.50 19.17 52.91
N ASN A 361 13.87 19.94 53.81
CA ASN A 361 14.26 21.29 54.23
C ASN A 361 15.63 21.32 54.87
N SER A 362 16.39 22.34 54.64
CA SER A 362 17.10 23.03 55.73
C SER A 362 17.62 24.43 55.25
N GLU A 363 17.37 25.33 56.17
CA GLU A 363 17.64 26.79 56.13
C GLU A 363 19.13 27.13 56.19
N GLU A 364 19.38 28.40 55.87
CA GLU A 364 20.43 29.32 56.30
C GLU A 364 21.55 29.66 55.32
N GLY A 365 21.64 30.97 55.13
CA GLY A 365 22.94 31.67 54.97
C GLY A 365 22.99 32.73 53.87
N ALA A 366 22.72 33.96 54.26
CA ALA A 366 22.83 35.20 53.51
C ALA A 366 24.26 35.49 52.94
N GLN A 367 24.38 36.13 51.81
CA GLN A 367 24.93 37.50 51.69
C GLN A 367 25.03 37.98 50.22
N ALA A 368 24.69 39.25 50.10
CA ALA A 368 24.65 40.14 48.97
C ALA A 368 25.94 40.20 48.09
N ASP A 369 25.82 40.47 46.81
CA ASP A 369 26.00 41.80 46.22
C ASP A 369 25.92 41.81 44.69
N THR A 370 25.46 42.93 44.24
CA THR A 370 25.61 43.65 42.96
C THR A 370 24.60 43.39 41.84
N ALA A 371 23.83 44.42 41.72
CA ALA A 371 22.88 44.75 40.68
C ALA A 371 23.44 44.71 39.25
N GLN A 372 22.68 44.13 38.34
CA GLN A 372 22.50 44.70 37.01
C GLN A 372 21.06 44.46 36.54
N THR A 373 20.41 45.56 36.27
CA THR A 373 19.11 45.74 35.68
C THR A 373 19.00 44.97 34.36
N GLY A 374 18.13 43.96 34.34
CA GLY A 374 17.64 43.29 33.16
C GLY A 374 16.14 43.11 33.33
N THR A 375 15.38 43.83 32.54
CA THR A 375 13.92 43.79 32.41
C THR A 375 13.40 42.37 32.35
N ALA A 376 12.54 42.03 33.28
CA ALA A 376 11.74 40.79 33.23
C ALA A 376 10.85 40.82 31.98
N GLN A 377 11.23 40.09 30.96
CA GLN A 377 10.32 39.67 29.92
C GLN A 377 9.54 38.49 30.45
N ALA A 378 8.21 38.68 30.58
CA ALA A 378 7.27 37.62 30.74
C ALA A 378 7.53 36.60 29.61
N GLY A 379 7.74 35.34 29.97
CA GLY A 379 7.95 34.25 29.02
C GLY A 379 6.80 34.21 28.05
N THR A 380 7.03 34.58 26.81
CA THR A 380 6.12 34.31 25.69
C THR A 380 6.12 32.80 25.50
N ALA A 381 5.01 32.18 25.90
CA ALA A 381 4.77 30.78 25.61
C ALA A 381 4.93 30.58 24.09
N GLN A 382 5.74 29.62 23.71
CA GLN A 382 6.05 29.35 22.31
C GLN A 382 4.81 28.74 21.64
N VAL A 383 4.34 29.34 20.55
CA VAL A 383 3.27 28.77 19.75
C VAL A 383 3.86 27.62 18.94
N GLY A 384 3.27 26.43 19.05
CA GLY A 384 3.77 25.24 18.38
C GLY A 384 2.77 24.08 18.40
N THR A 385 3.24 22.88 18.05
CA THR A 385 2.42 21.66 17.94
C THR A 385 2.85 20.57 18.93
N ALA A 386 3.90 20.79 19.68
CA ALA A 386 4.41 19.83 20.64
C ALA A 386 3.67 19.93 21.99
N VAL A 387 3.72 18.86 22.77
CA VAL A 387 3.21 18.89 24.16
C VAL A 387 4.04 19.90 24.95
N GLY A 388 3.37 20.81 25.64
CA GLY A 388 3.98 21.93 26.35
C GLY A 388 3.94 23.27 25.59
N ASP A 389 3.69 23.26 24.29
CA ASP A 389 3.48 24.49 23.49
C ASP A 389 2.06 25.01 23.66
N GLN A 390 1.85 26.29 23.36
CA GLN A 390 0.51 26.83 23.18
C GLN A 390 0.02 26.60 21.74
N LEU A 391 -1.21 26.12 21.59
CA LEU A 391 -1.82 25.99 20.28
C LEU A 391 -2.09 27.40 19.71
N GLY A 392 -1.78 27.61 18.42
CA GLY A 392 -2.10 28.85 17.71
C GLY A 392 -3.61 29.13 17.76
N ASP A 393 -3.96 30.42 17.93
CA ASP A 393 -5.36 30.82 17.97
C ASP A 393 -6.04 30.61 16.61
N PHE A 394 -7.30 30.18 16.64
CA PHE A 394 -8.10 29.96 15.43
C PHE A 394 -9.58 30.21 15.69
N GLN A 395 -10.30 30.45 14.60
CA GLN A 395 -11.74 30.58 14.58
C GLN A 395 -12.31 29.63 13.51
N VAL A 396 -13.39 28.92 13.87
CA VAL A 396 -14.01 27.96 12.95
C VAL A 396 -15.52 28.04 13.03
N GLN A 397 -16.19 27.85 11.91
CA GLN A 397 -17.64 27.81 11.82
C GLN A 397 -18.13 26.38 12.00
N CYS A 398 -19.09 26.18 12.91
CA CYS A 398 -19.68 24.89 13.18
C CYS A 398 -20.97 24.66 12.38
N LEU A 399 -21.38 23.41 12.25
CA LEU A 399 -22.54 23.01 11.43
C LEU A 399 -23.87 23.52 11.99
N ASP A 400 -23.95 23.85 13.27
CA ASP A 400 -25.11 24.47 13.93
C ASP A 400 -25.22 25.98 13.68
N GLY A 401 -24.30 26.55 12.89
CA GLY A 401 -24.20 27.99 12.59
C GLY A 401 -23.47 28.79 13.66
N SER A 402 -23.01 28.16 14.76
CA SER A 402 -22.17 28.83 15.75
C SER A 402 -20.75 29.03 15.24
N THR A 403 -20.05 30.02 15.79
CA THR A 403 -18.64 30.22 15.53
C THR A 403 -17.85 29.92 16.79
N PHE A 404 -16.93 28.98 16.70
CA PHE A 404 -16.01 28.65 17.78
C PHE A 404 -14.72 29.45 17.63
N HIS A 405 -14.28 30.08 18.72
CA HIS A 405 -13.02 30.80 18.80
C HIS A 405 -12.22 30.29 19.98
N LEU A 406 -10.99 29.83 19.74
CA LEU A 406 -10.16 29.19 20.76
C LEU A 406 -9.84 30.15 21.93
N ALA A 407 -9.55 31.41 21.62
CA ALA A 407 -9.21 32.41 22.63
C ALA A 407 -10.34 32.63 23.67
N ASP A 408 -11.61 32.40 23.31
CA ASP A 408 -12.75 32.56 24.18
C ASP A 408 -12.94 31.39 25.15
N GLN A 409 -12.20 30.29 24.98
CA GLN A 409 -12.30 29.08 25.78
C GLN A 409 -11.34 29.01 26.96
N LYS A 410 -10.64 30.09 27.27
CA LYS A 410 -9.71 30.16 28.42
C LYS A 410 -10.44 29.80 29.71
N GLY A 411 -9.80 28.94 30.51
CA GLY A 411 -10.38 28.41 31.76
C GLY A 411 -11.13 27.08 31.60
N LYS A 412 -11.32 26.59 30.38
CA LYS A 412 -11.86 25.26 30.08
C LYS A 412 -10.81 24.34 29.46
N VAL A 413 -10.98 23.06 29.66
CA VAL A 413 -10.22 22.05 28.91
C VAL A 413 -10.81 21.97 27.51
N VAL A 414 -9.98 22.02 26.47
CA VAL A 414 -10.41 21.93 25.07
C VAL A 414 -9.91 20.64 24.46
N VAL A 415 -10.83 19.82 23.96
CA VAL A 415 -10.54 18.59 23.24
C VAL A 415 -10.88 18.78 21.77
N ILE A 416 -9.90 18.73 20.89
CA ILE A 416 -10.05 18.86 19.45
C ILE A 416 -9.85 17.49 18.81
N ASN A 417 -10.89 16.90 18.25
CA ASN A 417 -10.82 15.66 17.50
C ASN A 417 -10.92 15.93 16.02
N MET A 418 -9.86 15.61 15.28
CA MET A 418 -9.82 15.73 13.83
C MET A 418 -10.27 14.43 13.19
N TRP A 419 -11.30 14.52 12.38
CA TRP A 419 -11.97 13.36 11.83
C TRP A 419 -12.42 13.56 10.38
N ALA A 420 -12.90 12.47 9.75
CA ALA A 420 -13.54 12.50 8.45
C ALA A 420 -14.60 11.39 8.33
N THR A 421 -15.61 11.61 7.51
CA THR A 421 -16.70 10.65 7.27
C THR A 421 -16.19 9.31 6.69
N TYR A 422 -15.12 9.34 5.91
CA TYR A 422 -14.46 8.15 5.34
C TYR A 422 -13.49 7.44 6.29
N CYS A 423 -13.19 8.03 7.44
CA CYS A 423 -12.29 7.48 8.45
C CYS A 423 -13.07 6.54 9.41
N GLY A 424 -13.01 5.26 9.17
CA GLY A 424 -13.74 4.27 9.98
C GLY A 424 -13.41 4.30 11.48
N PRO A 425 -12.12 4.38 11.90
CA PRO A 425 -11.76 4.57 13.31
C PRO A 425 -12.32 5.85 13.92
N CYS A 426 -12.27 6.98 13.18
CA CYS A 426 -12.80 8.24 13.65
C CYS A 426 -14.29 8.13 13.98
N VAL A 427 -15.08 7.58 13.07
CA VAL A 427 -16.53 7.39 13.25
C VAL A 427 -16.84 6.50 14.45
N ALA A 428 -15.99 5.53 14.74
CA ALA A 428 -16.17 4.61 15.86
C ALA A 428 -15.94 5.27 17.23
N GLU A 429 -15.13 6.33 17.30
CA GLU A 429 -14.83 7.04 18.56
C GLU A 429 -15.74 8.26 18.82
N LEU A 430 -16.46 8.79 17.81
CA LEU A 430 -17.37 9.93 18.01
C LEU A 430 -18.34 9.76 19.19
N PRO A 431 -18.95 8.58 19.43
CA PRO A 431 -19.82 8.38 20.60
C PRO A 431 -19.09 8.52 21.95
N ILE A 432 -17.78 8.24 22.00
CA ILE A 432 -16.96 8.40 23.23
C ILE A 432 -16.80 9.89 23.52
N PHE A 433 -16.46 10.68 22.53
CA PHE A 433 -16.32 12.12 22.65
C PHE A 433 -17.65 12.82 22.96
N ASP A 434 -18.75 12.36 22.38
CA ASP A 434 -20.07 12.91 22.64
C ASP A 434 -20.56 12.61 24.06
N LYS A 435 -20.30 11.39 24.58
CA LYS A 435 -20.55 11.04 25.96
C LYS A 435 -19.77 11.93 26.92
N PHE A 436 -18.46 12.05 26.67
CA PHE A 436 -17.56 12.91 27.44
C PHE A 436 -18.02 14.38 27.43
N TYR A 437 -18.41 14.89 26.26
CA TYR A 437 -18.95 16.26 26.14
C TYR A 437 -20.19 16.48 27.00
N ARG A 438 -21.15 15.53 27.02
CA ARG A 438 -22.36 15.63 27.85
C ARG A 438 -22.05 15.61 29.32
N GLU A 439 -21.08 14.83 29.76
CA GLU A 439 -20.69 14.68 31.17
C GLU A 439 -19.90 15.89 31.70
N HIS A 440 -19.18 16.63 30.81
CA HIS A 440 -18.26 17.70 31.22
C HIS A 440 -18.56 19.07 30.60
N LYS A 441 -19.81 19.34 30.20
CA LYS A 441 -20.22 20.60 29.51
C LYS A 441 -19.80 21.89 30.23
N GLU A 442 -19.69 21.89 31.56
CA GLU A 442 -19.33 23.06 32.34
C GLU A 442 -17.83 23.38 32.29
N ASP A 443 -16.99 22.36 32.35
CA ASP A 443 -15.54 22.49 32.53
C ASP A 443 -14.72 22.17 31.28
N ALA A 444 -15.29 21.48 30.32
CA ALA A 444 -14.61 21.10 29.07
C ALA A 444 -15.47 21.35 27.84
N ILE A 445 -14.83 21.53 26.71
CA ILE A 445 -15.47 21.57 25.39
C ILE A 445 -14.83 20.56 24.47
N VAL A 446 -15.64 19.86 23.69
CA VAL A 446 -15.18 18.95 22.64
C VAL A 446 -15.53 19.55 21.31
N LEU A 447 -14.56 19.66 20.43
CA LEU A 447 -14.70 20.16 19.08
C LEU A 447 -14.34 19.06 18.08
N ALA A 448 -15.31 18.59 17.32
CA ALA A 448 -15.05 17.63 16.23
C ALA A 448 -14.84 18.38 14.91
N VAL A 449 -13.58 18.50 14.48
CA VAL A 449 -13.19 19.23 13.27
C VAL A 449 -13.07 18.25 12.10
N HIS A 450 -13.91 18.44 11.08
CA HIS A 450 -13.89 17.65 9.86
C HIS A 450 -12.89 18.25 8.86
N ALA A 451 -12.13 17.39 8.17
CA ALA A 451 -11.30 17.78 7.04
C ALA A 451 -12.17 18.41 5.92
N SER A 452 -11.68 19.48 5.31
CA SER A 452 -12.43 20.34 4.36
C SER A 452 -12.91 19.64 3.08
N ASP A 453 -12.45 18.43 2.81
CA ASP A 453 -12.57 17.76 1.50
C ASP A 453 -13.99 17.33 1.09
N VAL A 454 -14.99 17.29 2.00
CA VAL A 454 -16.33 16.75 1.71
C VAL A 454 -17.43 17.50 2.48
N LEU A 455 -17.86 18.61 1.95
CA LEU A 455 -18.84 19.51 2.62
C LEU A 455 -20.30 19.07 2.53
N ALA A 456 -20.69 18.28 1.51
CA ALA A 456 -22.10 18.09 1.18
C ALA A 456 -22.87 17.11 2.09
N ASP A 457 -22.20 16.10 2.66
CA ASP A 457 -22.90 14.97 3.28
C ASP A 457 -22.72 14.86 4.81
N ILE A 458 -22.02 15.80 5.46
CA ILE A 458 -21.76 15.73 6.91
C ILE A 458 -23.04 15.81 7.74
N PRO A 459 -23.97 16.75 7.49
CA PRO A 459 -25.23 16.79 8.21
C PRO A 459 -26.06 15.50 8.06
N GLU A 460 -26.23 14.99 6.83
CA GLU A 460 -26.94 13.73 6.56
C GLU A 460 -26.24 12.53 7.23
N PHE A 461 -24.92 12.57 7.32
CA PHE A 461 -24.15 11.55 8.01
C PHE A 461 -24.33 11.58 9.52
N LEU A 462 -24.44 12.74 10.15
CA LEU A 462 -24.56 12.93 11.60
C LEU A 462 -25.98 12.77 12.13
N GLU A 463 -27.00 13.18 11.36
CA GLU A 463 -28.42 13.18 11.76
C GLU A 463 -28.88 11.85 12.40
N PRO A 464 -28.62 10.65 11.80
CA PRO A 464 -29.08 9.40 12.40
C PRO A 464 -28.31 8.97 13.65
N ARG A 465 -27.25 9.69 14.06
CA ARG A 465 -26.37 9.35 15.17
C ARG A 465 -26.72 10.06 16.48
N GLY A 466 -27.48 11.14 16.41
CA GLY A 466 -27.97 11.88 17.59
C GLY A 466 -26.84 12.39 18.50
N LEU A 467 -25.73 12.86 17.92
CA LEU A 467 -24.59 13.40 18.63
C LEU A 467 -24.82 14.90 18.93
N GLU A 468 -24.47 15.34 20.15
CA GLU A 468 -24.74 16.69 20.65
C GLU A 468 -23.49 17.60 20.68
N MET A 469 -22.28 17.03 20.59
CA MET A 469 -21.06 17.82 20.61
C MET A 469 -20.93 18.70 19.36
N PRO A 470 -20.23 19.86 19.41
CA PRO A 470 -20.00 20.72 18.25
C PRO A 470 -19.21 20.03 17.14
N PHE A 471 -19.77 20.05 15.94
CA PHE A 471 -19.12 19.61 14.71
C PHE A 471 -18.79 20.80 13.85
N CYS A 472 -17.54 21.00 13.52
CA CYS A 472 -17.08 22.13 12.72
C CYS A 472 -16.29 21.60 11.50
N ILE A 473 -16.10 22.47 10.53
CA ILE A 473 -15.40 22.16 9.27
C ILE A 473 -14.19 23.07 9.18
N ASP A 474 -13.02 22.50 8.94
CA ASP A 474 -11.82 23.31 8.70
C ASP A 474 -11.96 24.12 7.42
N ASP A 475 -11.19 25.17 7.29
CA ASP A 475 -11.22 26.03 6.11
C ASP A 475 -10.55 25.36 4.88
N GLU A 476 -10.65 26.02 3.71
CA GLU A 476 -10.05 25.50 2.46
C GLU A 476 -8.52 25.36 2.50
N ASN A 477 -7.86 25.94 3.51
CA ASN A 477 -6.43 25.92 3.70
C ASN A 477 -6.01 24.89 4.76
N ASP A 478 -6.94 24.10 5.31
CA ASP A 478 -6.69 23.17 6.42
C ASP A 478 -5.98 23.86 7.62
N THR A 479 -6.47 25.04 8.00
CA THR A 479 -5.80 25.89 9.00
C THR A 479 -5.67 25.23 10.36
N ILE A 480 -6.75 24.60 10.87
CA ILE A 480 -6.75 23.93 12.18
C ILE A 480 -5.88 22.66 12.12
N PHE A 481 -5.97 21.92 11.02
CA PHE A 481 -5.10 20.77 10.77
C PHE A 481 -3.63 21.19 10.75
N GLY A 482 -3.31 22.31 10.08
CA GLY A 482 -1.96 22.86 10.04
C GLY A 482 -1.44 23.32 11.41
N LEU A 483 -2.26 24.05 12.17
CA LEU A 483 -1.93 24.54 13.52
C LEU A 483 -1.70 23.40 14.51
N SER A 484 -2.43 22.30 14.37
CA SER A 484 -2.30 21.12 15.23
C SER A 484 -1.23 20.13 14.76
N GLY A 485 -0.63 20.34 13.58
CA GLY A 485 0.30 19.40 12.97
C GLY A 485 -0.39 18.12 12.45
N ALA A 486 -1.71 18.17 12.30
CA ALA A 486 -2.49 17.06 11.79
C ALA A 486 -2.38 16.93 10.27
N SER A 487 -2.75 15.77 9.75
CA SER A 487 -2.83 15.52 8.32
C SER A 487 -4.13 14.78 8.00
N THR A 488 -4.83 15.23 6.97
CA THR A 488 -6.05 14.58 6.47
C THR A 488 -5.85 13.12 6.06
N SER A 489 -4.61 12.72 5.82
CA SER A 489 -4.23 11.33 5.50
C SER A 489 -3.95 10.45 6.73
N LEU A 490 -3.81 11.04 7.93
CA LEU A 490 -3.46 10.35 9.18
C LEU A 490 -4.49 10.65 10.27
N LEU A 491 -5.71 10.15 10.09
CA LEU A 491 -6.83 10.29 11.02
C LEU A 491 -7.16 8.97 11.72
N PRO A 492 -7.75 9.03 12.94
CA PRO A 492 -8.05 10.21 13.75
C PRO A 492 -6.82 10.81 14.41
N GLN A 493 -6.88 12.11 14.72
CA GLN A 493 -5.90 12.77 15.58
C GLN A 493 -6.66 13.56 16.66
N THR A 494 -6.17 13.50 17.89
CA THR A 494 -6.76 14.23 19.01
C THR A 494 -5.72 15.15 19.63
N VAL A 495 -6.11 16.41 19.84
CA VAL A 495 -5.35 17.41 20.60
C VAL A 495 -6.14 17.77 21.85
N ILE A 496 -5.49 17.78 23.02
CA ILE A 496 -6.09 18.19 24.28
C ILE A 496 -5.28 19.34 24.85
N LEU A 497 -5.98 20.42 25.18
CA LEU A 497 -5.42 21.63 25.76
C LEU A 497 -5.86 21.75 27.22
N ASP A 498 -4.96 22.20 28.08
CA ASP A 498 -5.28 22.58 29.46
C ASP A 498 -6.07 23.89 29.50
N ARG A 499 -6.45 24.34 30.70
CA ARG A 499 -7.20 25.58 30.94
C ARG A 499 -6.46 26.85 30.49
N ASN A 500 -5.16 26.77 30.25
CA ASN A 500 -4.31 27.87 29.79
C ASN A 500 -4.12 27.86 28.26
N GLY A 501 -4.63 26.83 27.56
CA GLY A 501 -4.44 26.64 26.11
C GLY A 501 -3.13 25.93 25.76
N THR A 502 -2.45 25.30 26.75
CA THR A 502 -1.23 24.52 26.51
C THR A 502 -1.59 23.11 26.05
N ILE A 503 -0.89 22.62 25.05
CA ILE A 503 -1.05 21.26 24.52
C ILE A 503 -0.52 20.24 25.56
N ILE A 504 -1.40 19.42 26.10
CA ILE A 504 -1.03 18.30 26.98
C ILE A 504 -1.02 16.96 26.27
N TYR A 505 -1.69 16.88 25.14
CA TYR A 505 -1.75 15.69 24.30
C TYR A 505 -1.94 16.07 22.84
N ASN A 506 -1.17 15.47 21.94
CA ASN A 506 -1.30 15.65 20.49
C ASN A 506 -0.82 14.37 19.79
N GLN A 507 -1.72 13.43 19.50
CA GLN A 507 -1.34 12.16 18.87
C GLN A 507 -2.39 11.68 17.86
N THR A 508 -1.88 10.95 16.88
CA THR A 508 -2.68 10.22 15.89
C THR A 508 -3.02 8.84 16.43
N GLY A 509 -4.27 8.43 16.31
CA GLY A 509 -4.76 7.12 16.74
C GLY A 509 -6.10 7.22 17.44
N SER A 510 -6.79 6.08 17.61
CA SER A 510 -8.11 6.07 18.24
C SER A 510 -8.03 6.33 19.74
N MET A 511 -8.93 7.17 20.22
CA MET A 511 -9.10 7.49 21.64
C MET A 511 -9.98 6.45 22.34
N THR A 512 -9.58 6.02 23.53
CA THR A 512 -10.44 5.23 24.43
C THR A 512 -11.05 6.10 25.51
N GLU A 513 -12.16 5.66 26.09
CA GLU A 513 -12.84 6.41 27.15
C GLU A 513 -11.95 6.57 28.39
N GLU A 514 -11.21 5.51 28.77
CA GLU A 514 -10.30 5.55 29.91
C GLU A 514 -9.16 6.57 29.69
N LEU A 515 -8.53 6.56 28.52
CA LEU A 515 -7.45 7.49 28.19
C LEU A 515 -7.95 8.95 28.14
N LEU A 516 -9.14 9.17 27.57
CA LEU A 516 -9.72 10.52 27.49
C LEU A 516 -9.97 11.10 28.89
N ASN A 517 -10.51 10.29 29.82
CA ASN A 517 -10.74 10.70 31.21
C ASN A 517 -9.44 10.95 31.97
N GLU A 518 -8.40 10.09 31.78
CA GLU A 518 -7.08 10.29 32.38
C GLU A 518 -6.44 11.61 31.91
N LEU A 519 -6.46 11.87 30.60
CA LEU A 519 -5.92 13.10 30.04
C LEU A 519 -6.70 14.35 30.51
N TYR A 520 -8.02 14.25 30.65
CA TYR A 520 -8.83 15.33 31.19
C TYR A 520 -8.46 15.65 32.65
N ASP A 521 -8.25 14.63 33.48
CA ASP A 521 -7.84 14.85 34.88
C ASP A 521 -6.46 15.51 34.97
N ARG A 522 -5.58 15.28 34.01
CA ARG A 522 -4.27 15.97 33.89
C ARG A 522 -4.39 17.40 33.34
N ALA A 523 -5.46 17.72 32.60
CA ALA A 523 -5.71 19.01 31.97
C ALA A 523 -6.38 20.03 32.92
N LYS A 524 -7.02 19.59 34.00
CA LYS A 524 -7.66 20.43 35.01
C LYS A 524 -6.67 21.30 35.76
#